data_ac434078d714b8ed748f67fe35c6df61
#
_entry.id   ac434078d714b8ed748f67fe35c6df61
#
_cell.length_a   1.000
_cell.length_b   1.000
_cell.length_c   1.000
_cell.angle_alpha   90.00
_cell.angle_beta   90.00
_cell.angle_gamma   90.00
#
_symmetry.space_group_name_H-M   'P 1'
#
loop_
_entity.id
_entity.type
_entity.pdbx_description
1 polymer ?
#
loop_
_entity_poly.entity_id
_entity_poly.type
_entity_poly.pdbx_seq_one_letter_code
_entity_poly.pdbx_strand_id
1 'polypeptide(L)'
;ISIDVREPSERLQDILDLARFTDMKLEEDFSFWFDPAEEIDESTRRALDQNREEIIPTEPVPGVPGAYWCEMNRNFVRFLTDNDETKLFDALARLAARGEANVGEGSRYVGSFRACGLVVPVFELSEGASASDVAPGTQALARALAEALTVTERLNDKERRARQGLVSRAVTIR
;
A
#
# COMPACT_ATOMS: atom_id res chain seq x y z
N ILE A 1 -30.52 -10.98 16.76
CA ILE A 1 -29.82 -10.00 17.61
C ILE A 1 -29.99 -8.67 16.90
N SER A 2 -30.77 -7.74 17.50
CA SER A 2 -30.89 -6.37 16.98
C SER A 2 -29.68 -5.59 17.46
N ILE A 3 -28.83 -5.16 16.55
CA ILE A 3 -27.72 -4.27 16.88
C ILE A 3 -28.28 -2.85 16.84
N ASP A 4 -28.40 -2.22 18.00
CA ASP A 4 -28.77 -0.81 18.12
C ASP A 4 -27.56 0.04 17.71
N VAL A 5 -27.53 0.44 16.44
CA VAL A 5 -26.44 1.28 15.89
C VAL A 5 -26.72 2.72 16.33
N ARG A 6 -26.09 3.16 17.39
CA ARG A 6 -26.04 4.58 17.78
C ARG A 6 -24.81 5.23 17.16
N GLU A 7 -24.97 6.48 16.72
CA GLU A 7 -23.80 7.29 16.41
C GLU A 7 -22.91 7.40 17.66
N PRO A 8 -21.62 7.04 17.58
CA PRO A 8 -20.73 7.18 18.72
C PRO A 8 -20.58 8.67 19.08
N SER A 9 -20.64 8.98 20.36
CA SER A 9 -20.43 10.33 20.87
C SER A 9 -18.97 10.81 20.77
N GLU A 10 -18.04 9.89 20.58
CA GLU A 10 -16.59 10.12 20.50
C GLU A 10 -16.03 9.44 19.26
N ARG A 11 -15.03 10.06 18.64
CA ARG A 11 -14.34 9.44 17.50
C ARG A 11 -13.36 8.39 18.01
N LEU A 12 -13.10 7.39 17.20
CA LEU A 12 -12.15 6.31 17.54
C LEU A 12 -10.77 6.86 17.92
N GLN A 13 -10.33 7.91 17.24
CA GLN A 13 -9.05 8.58 17.50
C GLN A 13 -8.98 9.27 18.88
N ASP A 14 -10.13 9.64 19.43
CA ASP A 14 -10.20 10.29 20.75
C ASP A 14 -10.19 9.26 21.89
N ILE A 15 -10.50 7.99 21.59
CA ILE A 15 -10.54 6.87 22.54
C ILE A 15 -9.24 6.06 22.51
N LEU A 16 -8.64 5.90 21.33
CA LEU A 16 -7.44 5.09 21.14
C LEU A 16 -6.17 5.89 21.43
N ASP A 17 -5.33 5.32 22.28
CA ASP A 17 -3.96 5.80 22.46
C ASP A 17 -3.08 5.26 21.33
N LEU A 18 -2.95 6.04 20.27
CA LEU A 18 -2.17 5.65 19.09
C LEU A 18 -0.69 5.38 19.40
N ALA A 19 -0.15 5.92 20.52
CA ALA A 19 1.21 5.63 20.94
C ALA A 19 1.41 4.18 21.42
N ARG A 20 0.32 3.46 21.68
CA ARG A 20 0.34 2.04 22.06
C ARG A 20 0.26 1.09 20.87
N PHE A 21 -0.01 1.60 19.68
CA PHE A 21 0.06 0.78 18.49
C PHE A 21 1.53 0.55 18.15
N THR A 22 1.95 -0.69 18.34
CA THR A 22 3.28 -1.15 17.94
C THR A 22 3.31 -1.47 16.45
N ASP A 23 4.45 -1.93 15.97
CA ASP A 23 4.69 -2.21 14.55
C ASP A 23 3.60 -3.10 13.93
N MET A 24 3.26 -2.76 12.68
CA MET A 24 2.39 -3.63 11.88
C MET A 24 3.11 -4.95 11.62
N LYS A 25 2.41 -6.05 11.89
CA LYS A 25 2.87 -7.40 11.58
C LYS A 25 2.20 -7.91 10.32
N LEU A 26 2.99 -8.43 9.41
CA LEU A 26 2.47 -9.17 8.28
C LEU A 26 2.20 -10.60 8.74
N GLU A 27 0.94 -11.03 8.66
CA GLU A 27 0.54 -12.39 9.01
C GLU A 27 0.53 -13.28 7.77
N GLU A 28 0.86 -14.55 7.96
CA GLU A 28 0.90 -15.54 6.88
C GLU A 28 -0.48 -16.06 6.48
N ASP A 29 -1.45 -15.99 7.40
CA ASP A 29 -2.82 -16.41 7.19
C ASP A 29 -3.78 -15.69 8.15
N PHE A 30 -5.06 -16.10 8.13
CA PHE A 30 -6.10 -15.51 8.97
C PHE A 30 -6.26 -16.21 10.34
N SER A 31 -5.34 -17.09 10.75
CA SER A 31 -5.42 -17.80 12.04
C SER A 31 -5.36 -16.84 13.24
N PHE A 32 -4.78 -15.65 13.08
CA PHE A 32 -4.71 -14.62 14.13
C PHE A 32 -6.07 -14.09 14.60
N TRP A 33 -7.18 -14.37 13.87
CA TRP A 33 -8.53 -14.04 14.29
C TRP A 33 -9.10 -14.99 15.35
N PHE A 34 -8.47 -16.13 15.57
CA PHE A 34 -8.93 -17.16 16.50
C PHE A 34 -8.06 -17.17 17.76
N ASP A 35 -8.70 -17.45 18.92
CA ASP A 35 -7.95 -17.68 20.15
C ASP A 35 -7.11 -18.95 19.98
N PRO A 36 -5.78 -18.91 20.18
CA PRO A 36 -4.92 -20.10 20.12
C PRO A 36 -5.34 -21.21 21.12
N ALA A 37 -6.08 -20.89 22.16
CA ALA A 37 -6.59 -21.83 23.16
C ALA A 37 -7.91 -22.50 22.74
N GLU A 38 -8.60 -22.00 21.71
CA GLU A 38 -9.84 -22.60 21.22
C GLU A 38 -9.57 -23.67 20.16
N GLU A 39 -10.31 -24.80 20.26
CA GLU A 39 -10.31 -25.81 19.21
C GLU A 39 -11.07 -25.28 17.97
N ILE A 40 -10.35 -25.11 16.86
CA ILE A 40 -10.94 -24.76 15.59
C ILE A 40 -11.62 -25.98 15.00
N ASP A 41 -12.91 -25.87 14.69
CA ASP A 41 -13.66 -26.95 14.05
C ASP A 41 -13.16 -27.24 12.63
N GLU A 42 -13.55 -28.40 12.08
CA GLU A 42 -13.07 -28.83 10.77
C GLU A 42 -13.55 -27.91 9.62
N SER A 43 -14.73 -27.28 9.76
CA SER A 43 -15.24 -26.35 8.75
C SER A 43 -14.43 -25.06 8.71
N THR A 44 -14.09 -24.54 9.87
CA THR A 44 -13.21 -23.36 10.00
C THR A 44 -11.80 -23.65 9.52
N ARG A 45 -11.27 -24.84 9.81
CA ARG A 45 -9.94 -25.26 9.32
C ARG A 45 -9.91 -25.31 7.79
N ARG A 46 -10.92 -25.90 7.16
CA ARG A 46 -11.05 -25.94 5.69
C ARG A 46 -11.15 -24.53 5.09
N ALA A 47 -11.90 -23.64 5.74
CA ALA A 47 -11.99 -22.25 5.30
C ALA A 47 -10.64 -21.51 5.40
N LEU A 48 -9.88 -21.74 6.45
CA LEU A 48 -8.53 -21.20 6.59
C LEU A 48 -7.58 -21.74 5.51
N ASP A 49 -7.62 -23.04 5.25
CA ASP A 49 -6.77 -23.66 4.22
C ASP A 49 -7.13 -23.13 2.82
N GLN A 50 -8.41 -22.98 2.51
CA GLN A 50 -8.86 -22.39 1.25
C GLN A 50 -8.42 -20.92 1.14
N ASN A 51 -8.58 -20.12 2.19
CA ASN A 51 -8.14 -18.74 2.21
C ASN A 51 -6.61 -18.62 2.04
N ARG A 52 -5.85 -19.57 2.56
CA ARG A 52 -4.39 -19.61 2.44
C ARG A 52 -3.93 -19.74 0.99
N GLU A 53 -4.69 -20.47 0.15
CA GLU A 53 -4.43 -20.59 -1.29
C GLU A 53 -4.71 -19.29 -2.05
N GLU A 54 -5.57 -18.42 -1.51
CA GLU A 54 -5.94 -17.14 -2.13
C GLU A 54 -5.05 -15.96 -1.64
N ILE A 55 -4.23 -16.16 -0.61
CA ILE A 55 -3.33 -15.13 -0.09
C ILE A 55 -2.25 -14.83 -1.13
N ILE A 56 -2.11 -13.55 -1.45
CA ILE A 56 -1.04 -13.07 -2.31
C ILE A 56 0.27 -13.05 -1.51
N PRO A 57 1.30 -13.83 -1.90
CA PRO A 57 2.61 -13.76 -1.26
C PRO A 57 3.09 -12.31 -1.20
N THR A 58 3.39 -11.85 0.00
CA THR A 58 3.73 -10.45 0.27
C THR A 58 4.89 -10.38 1.24
N GLU A 59 5.90 -9.57 0.92
CA GLU A 59 7.08 -9.36 1.74
C GLU A 59 7.36 -7.86 1.91
N PRO A 60 7.82 -7.39 3.07
CA PRO A 60 8.27 -6.01 3.22
C PRO A 60 9.52 -5.78 2.37
N VAL A 61 9.60 -4.63 1.71
CA VAL A 61 10.81 -4.22 0.98
C VAL A 61 11.86 -3.77 2.01
N PRO A 62 13.06 -4.37 2.03
CA PRO A 62 14.06 -4.05 3.04
C PRO A 62 14.43 -2.57 3.11
N GLY A 63 14.36 -2.00 4.31
CA GLY A 63 14.74 -0.61 4.58
C GLY A 63 13.79 0.46 4.03
N VAL A 64 12.58 0.09 3.62
CA VAL A 64 11.54 1.04 3.16
C VAL A 64 10.22 0.77 3.87
N PRO A 65 9.95 1.44 5.00
CA PRO A 65 8.68 1.33 5.69
C PRO A 65 7.51 1.64 4.76
N GLY A 66 6.45 0.84 4.83
CA GLY A 66 5.26 1.00 3.99
C GLY A 66 5.39 0.45 2.56
N ALA A 67 6.55 -0.03 2.14
CA ALA A 67 6.71 -0.68 0.84
C ALA A 67 6.66 -2.21 0.98
N TYR A 68 5.82 -2.84 0.16
CA TYR A 68 5.62 -4.28 0.15
C TYR A 68 5.75 -4.83 -1.27
N TRP A 69 6.64 -5.79 -1.43
CA TRP A 69 6.70 -6.64 -2.61
C TRP A 69 5.58 -7.66 -2.56
N CYS A 70 4.98 -7.99 -3.68
CA CYS A 70 3.98 -9.05 -3.77
C CYS A 70 4.07 -9.77 -5.11
N GLU A 71 3.80 -11.08 -5.05
CA GLU A 71 3.74 -11.96 -6.21
C GLU A 71 2.29 -12.26 -6.59
N MET A 72 1.99 -12.01 -7.85
CA MET A 72 0.72 -12.40 -8.47
C MET A 72 1.06 -13.12 -9.78
N ASN A 73 0.36 -12.81 -10.88
CA ASN A 73 0.79 -13.22 -12.22
C ASN A 73 2.11 -12.55 -12.65
N ARG A 74 2.49 -11.47 -11.97
CA ARG A 74 3.75 -10.71 -12.04
C ARG A 74 4.11 -10.21 -10.66
N ASN A 75 5.32 -9.66 -10.52
CA ASN A 75 5.78 -9.08 -9.28
C ASN A 75 5.51 -7.57 -9.23
N PHE A 76 5.12 -7.09 -8.05
CA PHE A 76 4.75 -5.70 -7.84
C PHE A 76 5.34 -5.17 -6.54
N VAL A 77 5.54 -3.85 -6.46
CA VAL A 77 5.68 -3.12 -5.20
C VAL A 77 4.42 -2.30 -4.97
N ARG A 78 3.82 -2.46 -3.80
CA ARG A 78 2.76 -1.62 -3.25
C ARG A 78 3.39 -0.66 -2.25
N PHE A 79 3.16 0.63 -2.42
CA PHE A 79 3.75 1.64 -1.56
C PHE A 79 2.65 2.33 -0.74
N LEU A 80 2.56 1.98 0.54
CA LEU A 80 1.58 2.53 1.48
C LEU A 80 2.13 3.83 2.07
N THR A 81 1.30 4.86 2.09
CA THR A 81 1.63 6.14 2.68
C THR A 81 0.37 6.81 3.23
N ASP A 82 0.50 7.53 4.32
CA ASP A 82 -0.56 8.29 4.98
C ASP A 82 -0.69 9.73 4.45
N ASN A 83 0.03 10.04 3.37
CA ASN A 83 -0.05 11.36 2.76
C ASN A 83 -1.42 11.63 2.13
N ASP A 84 -1.85 12.89 2.20
CA ASP A 84 -3.04 13.37 1.48
C ASP A 84 -2.98 12.98 0.00
N GLU A 85 -4.09 12.46 -0.52
CA GLU A 85 -4.18 11.95 -1.89
C GLU A 85 -3.77 12.98 -2.94
N THR A 86 -4.19 14.23 -2.78
CA THR A 86 -3.88 15.29 -3.75
C THR A 86 -2.39 15.59 -3.75
N LYS A 87 -1.80 15.72 -2.57
CA LYS A 87 -0.35 15.97 -2.42
C LYS A 87 0.48 14.79 -2.96
N LEU A 88 0.04 13.58 -2.68
CA LEU A 88 0.70 12.37 -3.17
C LEU A 88 0.71 12.31 -4.72
N PHE A 89 -0.45 12.55 -5.36
CA PHE A 89 -0.51 12.56 -6.82
C PHE A 89 0.26 13.73 -7.42
N ASP A 90 0.31 14.89 -6.78
CA ASP A 90 1.10 16.02 -7.24
C ASP A 90 2.62 15.70 -7.16
N ALA A 91 3.06 15.09 -6.06
CA ALA A 91 4.45 14.66 -5.89
C ALA A 91 4.83 13.58 -6.92
N LEU A 92 4.00 12.53 -7.06
CA LEU A 92 4.21 11.49 -8.09
C LEU A 92 4.22 12.07 -9.50
N ALA A 93 3.40 13.08 -9.79
CA ALA A 93 3.37 13.74 -11.09
C ALA A 93 4.69 14.46 -11.40
N ARG A 94 5.30 15.12 -10.40
CA ARG A 94 6.63 15.73 -10.53
C ARG A 94 7.69 14.68 -10.85
N LEU A 95 7.67 13.55 -10.13
CA LEU A 95 8.58 12.44 -10.39
C LEU A 95 8.34 11.82 -11.76
N ALA A 96 7.09 11.56 -12.14
CA ALA A 96 6.76 11.00 -13.45
C ALA A 96 7.17 11.91 -14.60
N ALA A 97 7.02 13.24 -14.45
CA ALA A 97 7.48 14.20 -15.45
C ALA A 97 9.01 14.18 -15.68
N ARG A 98 9.78 13.72 -14.68
CA ARG A 98 11.24 13.54 -14.76
C ARG A 98 11.66 12.11 -15.12
N GLY A 99 10.71 11.16 -15.18
CA GLY A 99 11.01 9.74 -15.39
C GLY A 99 11.44 9.00 -14.13
N GLU A 100 11.21 9.59 -12.96
CA GLU A 100 11.66 9.08 -11.65
C GLU A 100 10.57 8.34 -10.86
N ALA A 101 9.34 8.26 -11.38
CA ALA A 101 8.24 7.51 -10.73
C ALA A 101 8.36 6.01 -11.01
N ASN A 102 9.41 5.40 -10.48
CA ASN A 102 9.71 3.98 -10.62
C ASN A 102 10.46 3.48 -9.37
N VAL A 103 10.55 2.17 -9.20
CA VAL A 103 11.26 1.49 -8.09
C VAL A 103 12.53 0.77 -8.57
N GLY A 104 13.16 1.26 -9.62
CA GLY A 104 14.36 0.73 -10.22
C GLY A 104 14.19 0.37 -11.69
N GLU A 105 15.26 -0.10 -12.30
CA GLU A 105 15.31 -0.43 -13.72
C GLU A 105 14.27 -1.50 -14.10
N GLY A 106 13.60 -1.29 -15.22
CA GLY A 106 12.54 -2.19 -15.71
C GLY A 106 11.22 -2.10 -14.96
N SER A 107 11.14 -1.34 -13.87
CA SER A 107 9.89 -1.14 -13.16
C SER A 107 9.07 0.02 -13.74
N ARG A 108 7.75 -0.04 -13.55
CA ARG A 108 6.86 1.03 -14.01
C ARG A 108 5.64 1.19 -13.10
N TYR A 109 5.20 2.42 -12.93
CA TYR A 109 3.92 2.68 -12.28
C TYR A 109 2.77 2.13 -13.14
N VAL A 110 1.92 1.28 -12.57
CA VAL A 110 0.78 0.67 -13.27
C VAL A 110 -0.57 1.24 -12.83
N GLY A 111 -0.64 1.82 -11.65
CA GLY A 111 -1.86 2.41 -11.12
C GLY A 111 -1.77 2.64 -9.62
N SER A 112 -2.90 2.99 -9.03
CA SER A 112 -3.07 3.04 -7.58
C SER A 112 -4.42 2.44 -7.21
N PHE A 113 -4.54 1.94 -6.00
CA PHE A 113 -5.84 1.62 -5.44
C PHE A 113 -6.08 2.36 -4.13
N ARG A 114 -7.36 2.52 -3.77
CA ARG A 114 -7.75 3.09 -2.47
C ARG A 114 -8.25 1.98 -1.57
N ALA A 115 -7.65 1.87 -0.40
CA ALA A 115 -8.05 0.95 0.64
C ALA A 115 -7.92 1.62 2.01
N CYS A 116 -8.88 1.45 2.89
CA CYS A 116 -8.87 2.01 4.26
C CYS A 116 -8.57 3.52 4.32
N GLY A 117 -9.04 4.29 3.34
CA GLY A 117 -8.79 5.74 3.27
C GLY A 117 -7.41 6.14 2.74
N LEU A 118 -6.55 5.20 2.41
CA LEU A 118 -5.23 5.44 1.85
C LEU A 118 -5.19 5.21 0.33
N VAL A 119 -4.36 5.96 -0.37
CA VAL A 119 -3.99 5.69 -1.75
C VAL A 119 -2.69 4.90 -1.78
N VAL A 120 -2.71 3.77 -2.46
CA VAL A 120 -1.58 2.85 -2.56
C VAL A 120 -1.09 2.81 -4.01
N PRO A 121 -0.01 3.52 -4.36
CA PRO A 121 0.67 3.38 -5.64
C PRO A 121 1.21 1.98 -5.84
N VAL A 122 1.10 1.47 -7.07
CA VAL A 122 1.54 0.14 -7.46
C VAL A 122 2.52 0.24 -8.63
N PHE A 123 3.64 -0.43 -8.46
CA PHE A 123 4.71 -0.50 -9.47
C PHE A 123 4.89 -1.96 -9.89
N GLU A 124 4.76 -2.24 -11.18
CA GLU A 124 5.09 -3.52 -11.77
C GLU A 124 6.62 -3.63 -11.89
N LEU A 125 7.15 -4.80 -11.63
CA LEU A 125 8.57 -5.08 -11.60
C LEU A 125 9.03 -5.83 -12.85
N SER A 126 10.34 -5.88 -13.07
CA SER A 126 10.96 -6.82 -13.99
C SER A 126 10.65 -8.25 -13.57
N GLU A 127 10.59 -9.16 -14.53
CA GLU A 127 10.35 -10.57 -14.28
C GLU A 127 11.40 -11.15 -13.31
N GLY A 128 10.92 -11.86 -12.29
CA GLY A 128 11.77 -12.53 -11.29
C GLY A 128 12.41 -11.61 -10.25
N ALA A 129 12.14 -10.28 -10.28
CA ALA A 129 12.70 -9.38 -9.28
C ALA A 129 12.13 -9.64 -7.88
N SER A 130 13.01 -9.86 -6.90
CA SER A 130 12.67 -10.07 -5.49
C SER A 130 12.51 -8.75 -4.73
N ALA A 131 12.00 -8.83 -3.48
CA ALA A 131 11.93 -7.69 -2.57
C ALA A 131 13.31 -7.04 -2.32
N SER A 132 14.37 -7.84 -2.25
CA SER A 132 15.74 -7.37 -2.05
C SER A 132 16.30 -6.66 -3.28
N ASP A 133 16.00 -7.16 -4.48
CA ASP A 133 16.49 -6.56 -5.73
C ASP A 133 15.93 -5.14 -5.94
N VAL A 134 14.68 -4.92 -5.54
CA VAL A 134 14.01 -3.63 -5.72
C VAL A 134 14.22 -2.65 -4.57
N ALA A 135 14.83 -3.09 -3.46
CA ALA A 135 15.02 -2.25 -2.28
C ALA A 135 15.79 -0.94 -2.57
N PRO A 136 16.92 -0.92 -3.32
CA PRO A 136 17.61 0.31 -3.61
C PRO A 136 16.79 1.31 -4.42
N GLY A 137 16.06 0.84 -5.44
CA GLY A 137 15.18 1.66 -6.27
C GLY A 137 13.99 2.19 -5.49
N THR A 138 13.39 1.37 -4.64
CA THR A 138 12.28 1.77 -3.76
C THR A 138 12.72 2.81 -2.72
N GLN A 139 13.93 2.67 -2.17
CA GLN A 139 14.54 3.68 -1.29
C GLN A 139 14.78 5.01 -2.02
N ALA A 140 15.22 4.95 -3.27
CA ALA A 140 15.41 6.15 -4.09
C ALA A 140 14.07 6.84 -4.36
N LEU A 141 13.02 6.08 -4.73
CA LEU A 141 11.66 6.60 -4.89
C LEU A 141 11.14 7.23 -3.58
N ALA A 142 11.30 6.56 -2.45
CA ALA A 142 10.82 7.07 -1.15
C ALA A 142 11.47 8.43 -0.80
N ARG A 143 12.76 8.58 -1.02
CA ARG A 143 13.47 9.86 -0.80
C ARG A 143 12.99 10.94 -1.76
N ALA A 144 12.94 10.64 -3.07
CA ALA A 144 12.47 11.58 -4.07
C ALA A 144 11.01 12.01 -3.84
N LEU A 145 10.17 11.08 -3.38
CA LEU A 145 8.78 11.34 -3.02
C LEU A 145 8.68 12.27 -1.80
N ALA A 146 9.47 12.01 -0.75
CA ALA A 146 9.51 12.87 0.43
C ALA A 146 9.92 14.31 0.07
N GLU A 147 10.92 14.48 -0.79
CA GLU A 147 11.32 15.79 -1.31
C GLU A 147 10.20 16.45 -2.14
N ALA A 148 9.59 15.71 -3.06
CA ALA A 148 8.53 16.23 -3.92
C ALA A 148 7.26 16.62 -3.15
N LEU A 149 6.97 15.98 -2.02
CA LEU A 149 5.85 16.31 -1.11
C LEU A 149 6.03 17.66 -0.41
N THR A 150 7.26 18.17 -0.25
CA THR A 150 7.51 19.49 0.33
C THR A 150 7.31 20.65 -0.65
N VAL A 151 7.19 20.33 -1.96
CA VAL A 151 7.06 21.34 -3.01
C VAL A 151 5.64 21.91 -3.02
N THR A 152 5.52 23.23 -2.82
CA THR A 152 4.23 23.94 -2.76
C THR A 152 3.86 24.64 -4.05
N GLU A 153 4.81 24.76 -4.99
CA GLU A 153 4.58 25.38 -6.30
C GLU A 153 3.52 24.62 -7.10
N ARG A 154 2.82 25.38 -7.95
CA ARG A 154 1.83 24.79 -8.86
C ARG A 154 2.52 23.89 -9.89
N LEU A 155 1.86 22.78 -10.22
CA LEU A 155 2.30 21.90 -11.29
C LEU A 155 2.41 22.63 -12.62
N ASN A 156 3.50 22.43 -13.34
CA ASN A 156 3.67 22.90 -14.73
C ASN A 156 2.87 22.01 -15.71
N ASP A 157 2.88 22.37 -17.01
CA ASP A 157 2.07 21.65 -18.00
C ASP A 157 2.43 20.17 -18.17
N LYS A 158 3.71 19.84 -18.07
CA LYS A 158 4.19 18.46 -18.16
C LYS A 158 3.76 17.65 -16.95
N GLU A 159 3.86 18.22 -15.77
CA GLU A 159 3.44 17.61 -14.51
C GLU A 159 1.92 17.44 -14.44
N ARG A 160 1.14 18.42 -14.92
CA ARG A 160 -0.33 18.30 -15.01
C ARG A 160 -0.77 17.14 -15.89
N ARG A 161 -0.12 16.96 -17.05
CA ARG A 161 -0.39 15.82 -17.94
C ARG A 161 -0.03 14.49 -17.27
N ALA A 162 1.13 14.44 -16.60
CA ALA A 162 1.54 13.26 -15.84
C ALA A 162 0.53 12.94 -14.74
N ARG A 163 0.09 13.95 -13.96
CA ARG A 163 -0.93 13.79 -12.92
C ARG A 163 -2.23 13.20 -13.47
N GLN A 164 -2.71 13.69 -14.57
CA GLN A 164 -3.93 13.17 -15.21
C GLN A 164 -3.78 11.69 -15.56
N GLY A 165 -2.64 11.29 -16.11
CA GLY A 165 -2.34 9.89 -16.42
C GLY A 165 -2.21 9.00 -15.17
N LEU A 166 -1.74 9.52 -14.04
CA LEU A 166 -1.66 8.78 -12.78
C LEU A 166 -3.05 8.59 -12.18
N VAL A 167 -3.83 9.67 -12.07
CA VAL A 167 -5.18 9.64 -11.45
C VAL A 167 -6.14 8.78 -12.27
N SER A 168 -6.06 8.79 -13.60
CA SER A 168 -6.92 7.96 -14.46
C SER A 168 -6.74 6.45 -14.24
N ARG A 169 -5.64 6.03 -13.63
CA ARG A 169 -5.34 4.63 -13.28
C ARG A 169 -5.56 4.32 -11.81
N ALA A 170 -6.19 5.22 -11.07
CA ALA A 170 -6.53 4.99 -9.68
C ALA A 170 -7.94 4.36 -9.57
N VAL A 171 -8.04 3.23 -8.85
CA VAL A 171 -9.29 2.51 -8.62
C VAL A 171 -9.61 2.47 -7.13
N THR A 172 -10.89 2.29 -6.78
CA THR A 172 -11.31 2.08 -5.40
C THR A 172 -11.69 0.62 -5.22
N ILE A 173 -11.04 -0.05 -4.29
CA ILE A 173 -11.39 -1.40 -3.87
C ILE A 173 -12.50 -1.25 -2.81
N ARG A 174 -13.63 -1.92 -3.05
CA ARG A 174 -14.79 -1.95 -2.15
C ARG A 174 -14.93 -3.34 -1.56
#